data_2ed2256978b232b87611c5c2f24bef6c
#
_entry.id   2ed2256978b232b87611c5c2f24bef6c
#
_cell.length_a   1.000
_cell.length_b   1.000
_cell.length_c   1.000
_cell.angle_alpha   90.00
_cell.angle_beta   90.00
_cell.angle_gamma   90.00
#
_symmetry.space_group_name_H-M   'P 1'
#
loop_
_entity.id
_entity.type
_entity.pdbx_description
1 polymer ?
#
loop_
_entity_poly.entity_id
_entity_poly.type
_entity_poly.pdbx_seq_one_letter_code
_entity_poly.pdbx_strand_id
1 'polypeptide(L)'
;IATPIGLIFLLFAFDWRLGLLSLAPVFIAFIIMMCMTGAKMQAKMTEYQNALEDMSNHAVEYVRGIPVVKTFGQTVFSFKRFNGAIDNYGKWVIAYTKDLRTPMIFYTAAINGVFVFLIAGALLLSGKAADSGFLLNLIFYIIITPIISITLTKIMFSSENAMIVDDAMKRIDSILNL
;
A
#
# COMPACT_ATOMS: atom_id res chain seq x y z
N ILE A 1 13.60 -0.87 9.92
CA ILE A 1 14.25 -2.03 9.26
C ILE A 1 14.75 -3.04 10.31
N ALA A 2 15.29 -2.62 11.45
CA ALA A 2 15.82 -3.54 12.48
C ALA A 2 14.72 -4.43 13.11
N THR A 3 13.51 -3.90 13.32
CA THR A 3 12.42 -4.60 13.99
C THR A 3 11.97 -5.88 13.27
N PRO A 4 11.69 -5.90 11.95
CA PRO A 4 11.30 -7.13 11.27
C PRO A 4 12.41 -8.18 11.26
N ILE A 5 13.66 -7.78 11.12
CA ILE A 5 14.80 -8.70 11.13
C ILE A 5 14.94 -9.34 12.52
N GLY A 6 14.85 -8.56 13.59
CA GLY A 6 14.87 -9.08 14.96
C GLY A 6 13.73 -10.04 15.26
N LEU A 7 12.52 -9.73 14.78
CA LEU A 7 11.36 -10.61 14.93
C LEU A 7 11.53 -11.94 14.18
N ILE A 8 12.05 -11.91 12.95
CA ILE A 8 12.33 -13.13 12.17
C ILE A 8 13.35 -14.01 12.90
N PHE A 9 14.45 -13.41 13.39
CA PHE A 9 15.46 -14.14 14.13
C PHE A 9 14.87 -14.77 15.39
N LEU A 10 14.04 -14.06 16.11
CA LEU A 10 13.38 -14.51 17.33
C LEU A 10 12.42 -15.68 17.03
N LEU A 11 11.67 -15.66 15.92
CA LEU A 11 10.82 -16.78 15.51
C LEU A 11 11.63 -18.05 15.28
N PHE A 12 12.78 -17.97 14.60
CA PHE A 12 13.62 -19.15 14.37
C PHE A 12 14.31 -19.67 15.62
N ALA A 13 14.58 -18.81 16.61
CA ALA A 13 15.21 -19.20 17.87
C ALA A 13 14.30 -20.05 18.77
N PHE A 14 12.97 -19.88 18.70
CA PHE A 14 12.03 -20.65 19.51
C PHE A 14 11.63 -21.98 18.88
N ASP A 15 11.16 -21.99 17.64
CA ASP A 15 10.82 -23.21 16.92
C ASP A 15 10.88 -22.97 15.40
N TRP A 16 11.85 -23.60 14.74
CA TRP A 16 12.06 -23.41 13.32
C TRP A 16 10.87 -23.87 12.45
N ARG A 17 10.08 -24.86 12.93
CA ARG A 17 8.92 -25.41 12.21
C ARG A 17 7.74 -24.42 12.22
N LEU A 18 7.41 -23.90 13.39
CA LEU A 18 6.40 -22.85 13.54
C LEU A 18 6.85 -21.55 12.88
N GLY A 19 8.15 -21.23 12.94
CA GLY A 19 8.76 -20.10 12.26
C GLY A 19 8.56 -20.16 10.74
N LEU A 20 8.86 -21.29 10.10
CA LEU A 20 8.62 -21.48 8.67
C LEU A 20 7.13 -21.35 8.31
N LEU A 21 6.24 -21.96 9.09
CA LEU A 21 4.80 -21.88 8.86
C LEU A 21 4.24 -20.47 8.97
N SER A 22 4.74 -19.67 9.92
CA SER A 22 4.33 -18.27 10.07
C SER A 22 4.91 -17.36 8.99
N LEU A 23 6.12 -17.66 8.50
CA LEU A 23 6.80 -16.86 7.48
C LEU A 23 6.33 -17.13 6.06
N ALA A 24 5.80 -18.33 5.75
CA ALA A 24 5.34 -18.65 4.40
C ALA A 24 4.30 -17.65 3.85
N PRO A 25 3.17 -17.37 4.54
CA PRO A 25 2.21 -16.39 4.07
C PRO A 25 2.76 -14.95 4.13
N VAL A 26 3.67 -14.64 5.05
CA VAL A 26 4.38 -13.36 5.12
C VAL A 26 5.24 -13.16 3.87
N PHE A 27 5.94 -14.19 3.42
CA PHE A 27 6.76 -14.16 2.22
C PHE A 27 5.91 -13.98 0.96
N ILE A 28 4.76 -14.64 0.88
CA ILE A 28 3.76 -14.45 -0.19
C ILE A 28 3.27 -12.99 -0.19
N ALA A 29 2.91 -12.45 0.97
CA ALA A 29 2.48 -11.07 1.10
C ALA A 29 3.58 -10.08 0.64
N PHE A 30 4.84 -10.37 0.95
CA PHE A 30 5.97 -9.55 0.52
C PHE A 30 6.16 -9.56 -1.01
N ILE A 31 6.03 -10.72 -1.66
CA ILE A 31 6.07 -10.82 -3.12
C ILE A 31 4.94 -10.01 -3.75
N ILE A 32 3.72 -10.13 -3.23
CA ILE A 32 2.57 -9.36 -3.71
C ILE A 32 2.84 -7.86 -3.54
N MET A 33 3.40 -7.43 -2.42
CA MET A 33 3.79 -6.05 -2.16
C MET A 33 4.81 -5.54 -3.19
N MET A 34 5.82 -6.33 -3.53
CA MET A 34 6.78 -5.94 -4.59
C MET A 34 6.10 -5.76 -5.95
N CYS A 35 5.10 -6.58 -6.27
CA CYS A 35 4.32 -6.40 -7.49
C CYS A 35 3.48 -5.10 -7.46
N MET A 36 3.01 -4.69 -6.29
CA MET A 36 2.25 -3.44 -6.12
C MET A 36 3.13 -2.18 -6.23
N THR A 37 4.42 -2.28 -5.88
CA THR A 37 5.39 -1.17 -5.94
C THR A 37 6.23 -1.16 -7.21
N GLY A 38 5.95 -2.04 -8.17
CA GLY A 38 6.69 -2.15 -9.43
C GLY A 38 6.52 -0.95 -10.37
N ALA A 39 7.40 -0.83 -11.36
CA ALA A 39 7.47 0.28 -12.32
C ALA A 39 6.12 0.59 -13.01
N LYS A 40 5.30 -0.42 -13.28
CA LYS A 40 3.97 -0.26 -13.88
C LYS A 40 3.01 0.51 -12.95
N MET A 41 3.05 0.23 -11.65
CA MET A 41 2.21 0.91 -10.68
C MET A 41 2.72 2.33 -10.43
N GLN A 42 4.03 2.52 -10.43
CA GLN A 42 4.67 3.84 -10.33
C GLN A 42 4.25 4.74 -11.50
N ALA A 43 4.26 4.23 -12.73
CA ALA A 43 3.79 4.99 -13.90
C ALA A 43 2.32 5.43 -13.75
N LYS A 44 1.45 4.55 -13.26
CA LYS A 44 0.04 4.89 -13.00
C LYS A 44 -0.14 5.90 -11.88
N MET A 45 0.69 5.83 -10.85
CA MET A 45 0.72 6.81 -9.78
C MET A 45 1.12 8.19 -10.30
N THR A 46 2.10 8.26 -11.19
CA THR A 46 2.51 9.52 -11.83
C THR A 46 1.36 10.11 -12.66
N GLU A 47 0.65 9.30 -13.46
CA GLU A 47 -0.51 9.77 -14.23
C GLU A 47 -1.66 10.25 -13.33
N TYR A 48 -1.90 9.55 -12.23
CA TYR A 48 -2.86 9.98 -11.20
C TYR A 48 -2.48 11.35 -10.61
N GLN A 49 -1.20 11.54 -10.26
CA GLN A 49 -0.69 12.81 -9.71
C GLN A 49 -0.77 13.94 -10.73
N ASN A 50 -0.44 13.67 -11.99
CA ASN A 50 -0.56 14.65 -13.08
C ASN A 50 -2.02 15.09 -13.28
N ALA A 51 -2.96 14.15 -13.26
CA ALA A 51 -4.38 14.48 -13.39
C ALA A 51 -4.92 15.26 -12.17
N LEU A 52 -4.42 15.00 -10.97
CA LEU A 52 -4.74 15.75 -9.75
C LEU A 52 -4.22 17.18 -9.83
N GLU A 53 -2.98 17.36 -10.32
CA GLU A 53 -2.36 18.68 -10.50
C GLU A 53 -3.13 19.50 -11.55
N ASP A 54 -3.46 18.90 -12.69
CA ASP A 54 -4.23 19.53 -13.76
C ASP A 54 -5.61 19.99 -13.24
N MET A 55 -6.32 19.13 -12.52
CA MET A 55 -7.58 19.48 -11.88
C MET A 55 -7.42 20.64 -10.88
N SER A 56 -6.35 20.63 -10.07
CA SER A 56 -6.08 21.67 -9.09
C SER A 56 -5.78 23.00 -9.76
N ASN A 57 -4.99 23.01 -10.85
CA ASN A 57 -4.67 24.21 -11.62
C ASN A 57 -5.93 24.81 -12.24
N HIS A 58 -6.77 24.00 -12.85
CA HIS A 58 -8.05 24.45 -13.41
C HIS A 58 -9.04 24.94 -12.34
N ALA A 59 -9.00 24.36 -11.13
CA ALA A 59 -9.81 24.85 -10.00
C ALA A 59 -9.37 26.27 -9.58
N VAL A 60 -8.05 26.51 -9.47
CA VAL A 60 -7.51 27.85 -9.14
C VAL A 60 -7.84 28.85 -10.23
N GLU A 61 -7.65 28.48 -11.51
CA GLU A 61 -8.02 29.32 -12.66
C GLU A 61 -9.50 29.69 -12.65
N TYR A 62 -10.36 28.70 -12.40
CA TYR A 62 -11.80 28.91 -12.30
C TYR A 62 -12.17 29.90 -11.18
N VAL A 63 -11.64 29.69 -9.97
CA VAL A 63 -11.93 30.57 -8.82
C VAL A 63 -11.45 32.00 -9.08
N ARG A 64 -10.24 32.18 -9.65
CA ARG A 64 -9.71 33.50 -10.02
C ARG A 64 -10.52 34.16 -11.14
N GLY A 65 -11.08 33.37 -12.04
CA GLY A 65 -11.89 33.86 -13.17
C GLY A 65 -13.35 34.23 -12.82
N ILE A 66 -13.88 33.79 -11.67
CA ILE A 66 -15.27 34.06 -11.27
C ILE A 66 -15.66 35.55 -11.33
N PRO A 67 -14.85 36.51 -10.83
CA PRO A 67 -15.19 37.93 -10.91
C PRO A 67 -15.31 38.43 -12.35
N VAL A 68 -14.39 38.02 -13.23
CA VAL A 68 -14.40 38.38 -14.66
C VAL A 68 -15.60 37.78 -15.38
N VAL A 69 -15.88 36.51 -15.10
CA VAL A 69 -17.03 35.79 -15.65
C VAL A 69 -18.36 36.43 -15.27
N LYS A 70 -18.50 36.85 -14.00
CA LYS A 70 -19.70 37.58 -13.53
C LYS A 70 -19.89 38.91 -14.28
N THR A 71 -18.81 39.60 -14.63
CA THR A 71 -18.88 40.89 -15.31
C THR A 71 -19.21 40.76 -16.80
N PHE A 72 -18.70 39.70 -17.46
CA PHE A 72 -18.85 39.53 -18.92
C PHE A 72 -19.75 38.39 -19.35
N GLY A 73 -20.42 37.69 -18.45
CA GLY A 73 -21.44 36.65 -18.76
C GLY A 73 -20.86 35.36 -19.38
N GLN A 74 -19.55 35.17 -19.42
CA GLN A 74 -18.91 34.02 -20.08
C GLN A 74 -18.61 32.84 -19.13
N THR A 75 -19.61 32.35 -18.42
CA THR A 75 -19.50 31.27 -17.42
C THR A 75 -19.16 29.89 -18.00
N VAL A 76 -19.47 29.68 -19.30
CA VAL A 76 -19.54 28.30 -19.83
C VAL A 76 -18.16 27.70 -20.16
N PHE A 77 -17.17 28.50 -20.57
CA PHE A 77 -15.87 27.97 -21.05
C PHE A 77 -14.92 27.52 -19.94
N SER A 78 -14.74 28.33 -18.92
CA SER A 78 -13.86 27.97 -17.77
C SER A 78 -14.48 26.86 -16.94
N PHE A 79 -15.82 26.83 -16.80
CA PHE A 79 -16.51 25.72 -16.15
C PHE A 79 -16.37 24.41 -16.91
N LYS A 80 -16.44 24.42 -18.24
CA LYS A 80 -16.29 23.24 -19.09
C LYS A 80 -14.88 22.62 -18.97
N ARG A 81 -13.83 23.46 -18.93
CA ARG A 81 -12.44 22.98 -18.72
C ARG A 81 -12.25 22.34 -17.35
N PHE A 82 -12.70 23.00 -16.30
CA PHE A 82 -12.61 22.48 -14.95
C PHE A 82 -13.40 21.17 -14.80
N ASN A 83 -14.63 21.10 -15.34
CA ASN A 83 -15.41 19.87 -15.33
C ASN A 83 -14.71 18.74 -16.09
N GLY A 84 -14.10 19.04 -17.24
CA GLY A 84 -13.29 18.07 -17.99
C GLY A 84 -12.09 17.57 -17.21
N ALA A 85 -11.40 18.42 -16.45
CA ALA A 85 -10.29 18.04 -15.59
C ALA A 85 -10.75 17.15 -14.42
N ILE A 86 -11.91 17.45 -13.81
CA ILE A 86 -12.53 16.60 -12.78
C ILE A 86 -12.85 15.20 -13.35
N ASP A 87 -13.45 15.14 -14.53
CA ASP A 87 -13.79 13.87 -15.18
C ASP A 87 -12.53 13.05 -15.51
N ASN A 88 -11.48 13.72 -15.99
CA ASN A 88 -10.19 13.07 -16.25
C ASN A 88 -9.52 12.54 -14.98
N TYR A 89 -9.47 13.35 -13.93
CA TYR A 89 -9.00 12.91 -12.62
C TYR A 89 -9.80 11.72 -12.10
N GLY A 90 -11.15 11.78 -12.18
CA GLY A 90 -12.01 10.68 -11.78
C GLY A 90 -11.72 9.36 -12.52
N LYS A 91 -11.44 9.43 -13.84
CA LYS A 91 -11.06 8.26 -14.63
C LYS A 91 -9.73 7.63 -14.11
N TRP A 92 -8.72 8.45 -13.83
CA TRP A 92 -7.44 7.98 -13.33
C TRP A 92 -7.54 7.40 -11.92
N VAL A 93 -8.32 8.05 -11.01
CA VAL A 93 -8.61 7.52 -9.67
C VAL A 93 -9.23 6.13 -9.76
N ILE A 94 -10.27 5.99 -10.61
CA ILE A 94 -10.98 4.71 -10.77
C ILE A 94 -10.04 3.65 -11.37
N ALA A 95 -9.25 4.01 -12.39
CA ALA A 95 -8.32 3.08 -13.03
C ALA A 95 -7.24 2.62 -12.06
N TYR A 96 -6.62 3.53 -11.32
CA TYR A 96 -5.62 3.24 -10.30
C TYR A 96 -6.17 2.34 -9.19
N THR A 97 -7.35 2.70 -8.65
CA THR A 97 -8.00 1.94 -7.57
C THR A 97 -8.40 0.52 -8.02
N LYS A 98 -8.91 0.38 -9.24
CA LYS A 98 -9.25 -0.95 -9.80
C LYS A 98 -8.03 -1.85 -9.93
N ASP A 99 -6.93 -1.31 -10.42
CA ASP A 99 -5.71 -2.10 -10.61
C ASP A 99 -5.05 -2.47 -9.26
N LEU A 100 -5.16 -1.58 -8.27
CA LEU A 100 -4.66 -1.83 -6.93
C LEU A 100 -5.54 -2.82 -6.13
N ARG A 101 -6.83 -2.88 -6.45
CA ARG A 101 -7.83 -3.68 -5.71
C ARG A 101 -7.44 -5.16 -5.64
N THR A 102 -7.11 -5.76 -6.76
CA THR A 102 -6.83 -7.21 -6.82
C THR A 102 -5.60 -7.59 -6.00
N PRO A 103 -4.41 -6.98 -6.22
CA PRO A 103 -3.25 -7.32 -5.40
C PRO A 103 -3.44 -6.96 -3.93
N MET A 104 -4.20 -5.89 -3.60
CA MET A 104 -4.49 -5.50 -2.22
C MET A 104 -5.34 -6.56 -1.48
N ILE A 105 -6.32 -7.17 -2.17
CA ILE A 105 -7.11 -8.28 -1.61
C ILE A 105 -6.20 -9.47 -1.29
N PHE A 106 -5.33 -9.87 -2.22
CA PHE A 106 -4.41 -10.99 -2.00
C PHE A 106 -3.39 -10.70 -0.91
N TYR A 107 -2.85 -9.47 -0.86
CA TYR A 107 -1.95 -9.03 0.21
C TYR A 107 -2.62 -9.13 1.58
N THR A 108 -3.84 -8.57 1.71
CA THR A 108 -4.59 -8.57 2.96
C THR A 108 -4.97 -10.00 3.37
N ALA A 109 -5.38 -10.84 2.41
CA ALA A 109 -5.68 -12.25 2.66
C ALA A 109 -4.44 -13.03 3.11
N ALA A 110 -3.28 -12.81 2.49
CA ALA A 110 -2.02 -13.46 2.86
C ALA A 110 -1.58 -13.06 4.28
N ILE A 111 -1.61 -11.76 4.60
CA ILE A 111 -1.21 -11.27 5.94
C ILE A 111 -2.15 -11.77 7.03
N ASN A 112 -3.47 -11.72 6.82
CA ASN A 112 -4.43 -12.21 7.80
C ASN A 112 -4.50 -13.75 7.85
N GLY A 113 -4.13 -14.42 6.74
CA GLY A 113 -4.02 -15.86 6.65
C GLY A 113 -2.93 -16.47 7.53
N VAL A 114 -1.96 -15.69 8.03
CA VAL A 114 -0.87 -16.21 8.88
C VAL A 114 -1.40 -16.98 10.08
N PHE A 115 -2.47 -16.51 10.71
CA PHE A 115 -3.10 -17.22 11.84
C PHE A 115 -3.66 -18.58 11.43
N VAL A 116 -4.32 -18.65 10.26
CA VAL A 116 -4.90 -19.89 9.75
C VAL A 116 -3.80 -20.92 9.46
N PHE A 117 -2.72 -20.49 8.82
CA PHE A 117 -1.54 -21.33 8.56
C PHE A 117 -0.88 -21.80 9.85
N LEU A 118 -0.78 -20.94 10.85
CA LEU A 118 -0.16 -21.26 12.13
C LEU A 118 -1.00 -22.27 12.92
N ILE A 119 -2.32 -22.08 12.99
CA ILE A 119 -3.23 -23.01 13.67
C ILE A 119 -3.31 -24.34 12.93
N ALA A 120 -3.47 -24.32 11.61
CA ALA A 120 -3.50 -25.55 10.81
C ALA A 120 -2.18 -26.33 10.91
N GLY A 121 -1.05 -25.63 10.84
CA GLY A 121 0.26 -26.24 11.00
C GLY A 121 0.49 -26.79 12.40
N ALA A 122 0.04 -26.09 13.44
CA ALA A 122 0.09 -26.58 14.81
C ALA A 122 -0.73 -27.88 14.98
N LEU A 123 -1.94 -27.94 14.41
CA LEU A 123 -2.78 -29.15 14.44
C LEU A 123 -2.13 -30.33 13.71
N LEU A 124 -1.49 -30.06 12.55
CA LEU A 124 -0.79 -31.10 11.79
C LEU A 124 0.49 -31.61 12.50
N LEU A 125 1.21 -30.72 13.17
CA LEU A 125 2.43 -31.05 13.89
C LEU A 125 2.16 -31.68 15.28
N SER A 126 1.04 -31.34 15.92
CA SER A 126 0.65 -31.85 17.23
C SER A 126 0.17 -33.29 17.23
N GLY A 127 0.05 -33.93 16.06
CA GLY A 127 -0.55 -35.27 15.86
C GLY A 127 0.02 -36.44 16.68
N LYS A 128 1.05 -36.23 17.54
CA LYS A 128 1.59 -37.30 18.44
C LYS A 128 2.11 -36.86 19.80
N ALA A 129 2.28 -35.57 20.08
CA ALA A 129 2.64 -35.12 21.43
C ALA A 129 2.38 -33.59 21.54
N ALA A 130 1.24 -33.20 22.05
CA ALA A 130 1.06 -31.87 22.60
C ALA A 130 1.90 -31.77 23.89
N ASP A 131 3.21 -31.64 23.73
CA ASP A 131 4.10 -31.35 24.86
C ASP A 131 3.80 -29.93 25.37
N SER A 132 3.86 -29.73 26.68
CA SER A 132 3.59 -28.42 27.29
C SER A 132 4.46 -27.31 26.70
N GLY A 133 5.69 -27.63 26.27
CA GLY A 133 6.56 -26.73 25.55
C GLY A 133 6.03 -26.28 24.18
N PHE A 134 5.40 -27.16 23.41
CA PHE A 134 4.81 -26.83 22.11
C PHE A 134 3.61 -25.86 22.26
N LEU A 135 2.77 -26.07 23.27
CA LEU A 135 1.64 -25.18 23.56
C LEU A 135 2.11 -23.77 23.95
N LEU A 136 3.16 -23.66 24.77
CA LEU A 136 3.75 -22.37 25.14
C LEU A 136 4.33 -21.65 23.90
N ASN A 137 5.04 -22.37 23.05
CA ASN A 137 5.56 -21.83 21.79
C ASN A 137 4.41 -21.36 20.88
N LEU A 138 3.34 -22.12 20.74
CA LEU A 138 2.19 -21.75 19.92
C LEU A 138 1.53 -20.44 20.44
N ILE A 139 1.33 -20.31 21.74
CA ILE A 139 0.78 -19.08 22.36
C ILE A 139 1.72 -17.89 22.05
N PHE A 140 3.01 -18.07 22.18
CA PHE A 140 4.01 -17.05 21.85
C PHE A 140 3.91 -16.60 20.38
N TYR A 141 3.77 -17.54 19.44
CA TYR A 141 3.59 -17.22 18.01
C TYR A 141 2.27 -16.48 17.74
N ILE A 142 1.18 -16.85 18.40
CA ILE A 142 -0.12 -16.16 18.28
C ILE A 142 0.01 -14.70 18.72
N ILE A 143 0.78 -14.41 19.77
CA ILE A 143 0.98 -13.04 20.28
C ILE A 143 1.91 -12.22 19.36
N ILE A 144 2.96 -12.81 18.81
CA ILE A 144 3.96 -12.10 18.00
C ILE A 144 3.51 -11.89 16.54
N THR A 145 2.73 -12.80 15.98
CA THR A 145 2.27 -12.72 14.59
C THR A 145 1.57 -11.40 14.22
N PRO A 146 0.68 -10.80 15.03
CA PRO A 146 0.10 -9.49 14.73
C PRO A 146 1.13 -8.38 14.59
N ILE A 147 2.22 -8.44 15.37
CA ILE A 147 3.27 -7.42 15.34
C ILE A 147 4.00 -7.46 13.98
N ILE A 148 4.21 -8.65 13.43
CA ILE A 148 4.80 -8.83 12.09
C ILE A 148 3.87 -8.26 11.04
N SER A 149 2.57 -8.60 11.08
CA SER A 149 1.57 -8.11 10.14
C SER A 149 1.48 -6.58 10.16
N ILE A 150 1.43 -5.96 11.33
CA ILE A 150 1.41 -4.50 11.48
C ILE A 150 2.70 -3.87 10.94
N THR A 151 3.86 -4.47 11.21
CA THR A 151 5.16 -3.95 10.76
C THR A 151 5.27 -4.00 9.24
N LEU A 152 4.83 -5.09 8.60
CA LEU A 152 4.82 -5.22 7.14
C LEU A 152 3.86 -4.23 6.49
N THR A 153 2.67 -4.06 7.06
CA THR A 153 1.70 -3.07 6.58
C THR A 153 2.27 -1.64 6.66
N LYS A 154 2.98 -1.30 7.75
CA LYS A 154 3.67 -0.01 7.85
C LYS A 154 4.77 0.17 6.80
N ILE A 155 5.53 -0.88 6.49
CA ILE A 155 6.55 -0.83 5.43
C ILE A 155 5.91 -0.58 4.07
N MET A 156 4.77 -1.23 3.78
CA MET A 156 4.02 -1.02 2.54
C MET A 156 3.59 0.44 2.38
N PHE A 157 2.93 1.02 3.37
CA PHE A 157 2.51 2.43 3.32
C PHE A 157 3.71 3.41 3.32
N SER A 158 4.82 3.07 3.97
CA SER A 158 6.05 3.87 3.89
C SER A 158 6.64 3.88 2.49
N SER A 159 6.57 2.76 1.76
CA SER A 159 7.01 2.68 0.37
C SER A 159 6.15 3.52 -0.56
N GLU A 160 4.83 3.53 -0.38
CA GLU A 160 3.90 4.38 -1.13
C GLU A 160 4.20 5.88 -0.90
N ASN A 161 4.37 6.27 0.36
CA ASN A 161 4.76 7.65 0.72
C ASN A 161 6.12 8.04 0.12
N ALA A 162 7.09 7.12 0.08
CA ALA A 162 8.39 7.37 -0.53
C ALA A 162 8.30 7.64 -2.04
N MET A 163 7.38 6.97 -2.75
CA MET A 163 7.12 7.22 -4.17
C MET A 163 6.56 8.64 -4.40
N ILE A 164 5.64 9.08 -3.55
CA ILE A 164 5.08 10.45 -3.61
C ILE A 164 6.18 11.50 -3.36
N VAL A 165 7.05 11.26 -2.39
CA VAL A 165 8.18 12.16 -2.07
C VAL A 165 9.18 12.20 -3.23
N ASP A 166 9.51 11.06 -3.84
CA ASP A 166 10.43 11.00 -4.99
C ASP A 166 9.88 11.77 -6.21
N ASP A 167 8.58 11.66 -6.50
CA ASP A 167 7.93 12.43 -7.55
C ASP A 167 7.95 13.94 -7.25
N ALA A 168 7.65 14.33 -6.02
CA ALA A 168 7.72 15.73 -5.59
C ALA A 168 9.16 16.29 -5.69
N MET A 169 10.18 15.53 -5.29
CA MET A 169 11.59 15.93 -5.43
C MET A 169 12.00 16.12 -6.88
N LYS A 170 11.61 15.21 -7.78
CA LYS A 170 11.88 15.34 -9.22
C LYS A 170 11.26 16.60 -9.81
N ARG A 171 10.07 16.97 -9.38
CA ARG A 171 9.39 18.23 -9.81
C ARG A 171 10.13 19.47 -9.32
N ILE A 172 10.60 19.47 -8.06
CA ILE A 172 11.42 20.55 -7.51
C ILE A 172 12.73 20.67 -8.30
N ASP A 173 13.44 19.56 -8.53
CA ASP A 173 14.68 19.55 -9.29
C ASP A 173 14.48 20.05 -10.72
N SER A 174 13.36 19.74 -11.36
CA SER A 174 13.03 20.25 -12.69
C SER A 174 12.84 21.77 -12.75
N ILE A 175 12.43 22.38 -11.65
CA ILE A 175 12.26 23.85 -11.53
C ILE A 175 13.60 24.54 -11.22
N LEU A 176 14.43 23.90 -10.38
CA LEU A 176 15.73 24.46 -9.98
C LEU A 176 16.79 24.37 -11.08
N ASN A 177 16.65 23.44 -12.01
CA ASN A 177 17.57 23.24 -13.16
C ASN A 177 17.10 23.97 -14.44
N LEU A 178 16.08 24.82 -14.36
CA LEU A 178 15.67 25.80 -15.38
C LEU A 178 16.38 27.14 -15.17
#